data_f185a67466d0186c06f91441efd74049
#
_entry.id   f185a67466d0186c06f91441efd74049
#
_cell.length_a   1.000
_cell.length_b   1.000
_cell.length_c   1.000
_cell.angle_alpha   90.00
_cell.angle_beta   90.00
_cell.angle_gamma   90.00
#
_symmetry.space_group_name_H-M   'P 1'
#
loop_
_entity.id
_entity.type
_entity.pdbx_description
1 polymer ?
#
loop_
_entity_poly.entity_id
_entity_poly.type
_entity_poly.pdbx_seq_one_letter_code
_entity_poly.pdbx_strand_id
1 'polypeptide(L)'
;MISAYPTPGAVISLRSATWKVLSTSILKRGFREVHCRGLNGLVRDKEARFVWDLEKGARVLDPAAVRLVPDASSGLIDTKLHLEAAFRNTPTTTRTPLTLGRAAIDDLPFQHLPVERALAQDRVRLLIADDVGLGKTLEAGLITSELALRGRADRILVVTTRAMLTQFQKEFWTRFSIPLSRLDSAAIRRMRNRIPAHYNVFDQFDRSIVSIDTLKRDAQIRDAIKHSYWDLIIIDEAHNAAARKAAAGSNSQRAELAQLLSRRTDSLLLLTATPHDGSQESFASLIEMLDPTRVPDPTRLHRSDIEDLVIRRFRSDKNVAADIGQQVPKRQLIRRNFPLSPEEEIAYQSIAELHLDLDEQSTRGRAIDLFRTTLAKAIFSSPAACLETLERRIRGIENGTARGTEEDRLRLRDLADQVAAIDTGAFRKYQDLLKMLRDLRWTGKAPRDRIVIFSERIATVSWLAERLQADLDLAEGQVARVDGGSVEADVRTQEVIDAFGQEKSPIRILIASDMASEGLNLHFQCHRLIHFDLPWSLLRFQQRNGRIDRYGQDRPRSCLGVGGNLKAA
;
A
#
# COMPACT_ATOMS: atom_id res chain seq x y z
N MET A 1 -18.84 -71.58 -32.56
CA MET A 1 -18.47 -70.21 -32.12
C MET A 1 -17.03 -70.29 -31.71
N ILE A 2 -16.13 -69.74 -32.48
CA ILE A 2 -14.68 -69.64 -32.14
C ILE A 2 -14.59 -68.71 -30.94
N SER A 3 -14.28 -69.27 -29.76
CA SER A 3 -14.00 -68.45 -28.59
C SER A 3 -12.80 -67.57 -28.94
N ALA A 4 -13.05 -66.32 -29.18
CA ALA A 4 -11.97 -65.36 -29.46
C ALA A 4 -11.05 -65.28 -28.22
N TYR A 5 -9.77 -65.50 -28.43
CA TYR A 5 -8.79 -65.37 -27.36
C TYR A 5 -8.64 -63.90 -27.01
N PRO A 6 -8.56 -63.57 -25.71
CA PRO A 6 -8.43 -62.17 -25.29
C PRO A 6 -7.06 -61.63 -25.64
N THR A 7 -7.02 -60.43 -26.18
CA THR A 7 -5.79 -59.68 -26.44
C THR A 7 -5.51 -58.66 -25.31
N PRO A 8 -4.29 -58.21 -25.12
CA PRO A 8 -4.01 -57.11 -24.19
C PRO A 8 -4.93 -55.93 -24.46
N GLY A 9 -5.52 -55.34 -23.39
CA GLY A 9 -6.52 -54.29 -23.46
C GLY A 9 -7.97 -54.76 -23.50
N ALA A 10 -8.24 -56.05 -23.87
CA ALA A 10 -9.59 -56.60 -23.88
C ALA A 10 -10.17 -56.67 -22.45
N VAL A 11 -11.48 -56.47 -22.37
CA VAL A 11 -12.23 -56.69 -21.13
C VAL A 11 -12.88 -58.09 -21.20
N ILE A 12 -12.68 -58.88 -20.13
CA ILE A 12 -13.18 -60.25 -20.03
C ILE A 12 -14.08 -60.41 -18.81
N SER A 13 -15.05 -61.24 -18.94
CA SER A 13 -15.84 -61.74 -17.79
C SER A 13 -15.34 -63.10 -17.42
N LEU A 14 -14.93 -63.29 -16.14
CA LEU A 14 -14.34 -64.51 -15.64
C LEU A 14 -14.61 -64.61 -14.13
N ARG A 15 -15.08 -65.80 -13.65
CA ARG A 15 -15.41 -66.04 -12.25
C ARG A 15 -16.31 -64.98 -11.62
N SER A 16 -17.40 -64.65 -12.34
CA SER A 16 -18.37 -63.64 -11.91
C SER A 16 -17.81 -62.23 -11.69
N ALA A 17 -16.62 -61.94 -12.22
CA ALA A 17 -15.99 -60.64 -12.15
C ALA A 17 -15.55 -60.13 -13.54
N THR A 18 -15.35 -58.83 -13.67
CA THR A 18 -14.89 -58.20 -14.89
C THR A 18 -13.41 -57.81 -14.75
N TRP A 19 -12.62 -58.17 -15.74
CA TRP A 19 -11.17 -58.00 -15.74
C TRP A 19 -10.70 -57.35 -17.02
N LYS A 20 -9.69 -56.49 -16.92
CA LYS A 20 -8.95 -55.96 -18.06
C LYS A 20 -7.68 -56.79 -18.26
N VAL A 21 -7.47 -57.30 -19.45
CA VAL A 21 -6.28 -58.06 -19.81
C VAL A 21 -5.10 -57.10 -19.94
N LEU A 22 -4.04 -57.33 -19.17
CA LEU A 22 -2.80 -56.57 -19.21
C LEU A 22 -1.80 -57.17 -20.19
N SER A 23 -1.64 -58.51 -20.13
CA SER A 23 -0.76 -59.25 -21.01
C SER A 23 -1.24 -60.71 -21.17
N THR A 24 -0.75 -61.36 -22.24
CA THR A 24 -1.02 -62.76 -22.51
C THR A 24 0.30 -63.49 -22.76
N SER A 25 0.42 -64.74 -22.28
CA SER A 25 1.59 -65.59 -22.49
C SER A 25 1.17 -67.02 -22.81
N ILE A 26 2.06 -67.76 -23.48
CA ILE A 26 1.83 -69.21 -23.76
C ILE A 26 2.64 -70.03 -22.79
N LEU A 27 1.97 -70.86 -22.04
CA LEU A 27 2.58 -71.78 -21.09
C LEU A 27 3.08 -73.09 -21.78
N LYS A 28 3.87 -73.86 -21.03
CA LYS A 28 4.26 -75.21 -21.46
C LYS A 28 3.01 -76.01 -21.79
N ARG A 29 3.01 -76.75 -22.88
CA ARG A 29 1.86 -77.56 -23.43
C ARG A 29 0.82 -76.73 -24.19
N GLY A 30 1.12 -75.44 -24.53
CA GLY A 30 0.27 -74.67 -25.39
C GLY A 30 -0.92 -73.93 -24.74
N PHE A 31 -1.09 -74.08 -23.40
CA PHE A 31 -2.11 -73.30 -22.68
C PHE A 31 -1.82 -71.86 -22.65
N ARG A 32 -2.85 -71.02 -22.68
CA ARG A 32 -2.71 -69.54 -22.63
C ARG A 32 -2.97 -69.00 -21.24
N GLU A 33 -2.01 -68.29 -20.72
CA GLU A 33 -2.15 -67.49 -19.52
C GLU A 33 -2.55 -66.06 -19.87
N VAL A 34 -3.52 -65.51 -19.14
CA VAL A 34 -3.93 -64.12 -19.20
C VAL A 34 -3.62 -63.44 -17.85
N HIS A 35 -2.86 -62.40 -17.90
CA HIS A 35 -2.60 -61.54 -16.74
C HIS A 35 -3.60 -60.39 -16.78
N CYS A 36 -4.36 -60.19 -15.72
CA CYS A 36 -5.52 -59.31 -15.69
C CYS A 36 -5.54 -58.42 -14.46
N ARG A 37 -6.19 -57.27 -14.60
CA ARG A 37 -6.54 -56.37 -13.49
C ARG A 37 -8.07 -56.33 -13.34
N GLY A 38 -8.57 -56.50 -12.13
CA GLY A 38 -9.98 -56.44 -11.81
C GLY A 38 -10.58 -55.05 -11.98
N LEU A 39 -11.80 -55.00 -12.54
CA LEU A 39 -12.49 -53.74 -12.84
C LEU A 39 -13.65 -53.43 -11.89
N ASN A 40 -14.21 -54.45 -11.24
CA ASN A 40 -15.42 -54.29 -10.43
C ASN A 40 -15.40 -55.08 -9.12
N GLY A 41 -16.25 -54.66 -8.18
CA GLY A 41 -16.53 -55.37 -6.93
C GLY A 41 -15.26 -55.61 -6.09
N LEU A 42 -15.18 -56.79 -5.49
CA LEU A 42 -14.10 -57.20 -4.58
C LEU A 42 -12.75 -57.40 -5.26
N VAL A 43 -12.73 -57.47 -6.61
CA VAL A 43 -11.50 -57.68 -7.41
C VAL A 43 -10.94 -56.38 -7.97
N ARG A 44 -11.59 -55.26 -7.74
CA ARG A 44 -11.16 -53.96 -8.28
C ARG A 44 -9.69 -53.67 -7.95
N ASP A 45 -8.93 -53.30 -8.98
CA ASP A 45 -7.49 -53.00 -8.94
C ASP A 45 -6.57 -54.15 -8.47
N LYS A 46 -7.11 -55.34 -8.23
CA LYS A 46 -6.31 -56.52 -7.93
C LYS A 46 -5.82 -57.16 -9.21
N GLU A 47 -4.57 -57.59 -9.23
CA GLU A 47 -4.01 -58.35 -10.33
C GLU A 47 -4.11 -59.84 -10.10
N ALA A 48 -4.43 -60.59 -11.15
CA ALA A 48 -4.52 -62.04 -11.13
C ALA A 48 -4.11 -62.64 -12.47
N ARG A 49 -3.65 -63.88 -12.44
CA ARG A 49 -3.29 -64.66 -13.61
C ARG A 49 -4.20 -65.83 -13.73
N PHE A 50 -4.74 -66.10 -14.89
CA PHE A 50 -5.64 -67.17 -15.20
C PHE A 50 -5.15 -67.96 -16.40
N VAL A 51 -5.38 -69.24 -16.42
CA VAL A 51 -5.17 -70.12 -17.58
C VAL A 51 -6.47 -70.14 -18.36
N TRP A 52 -6.54 -69.35 -19.43
CA TRP A 52 -7.75 -69.14 -20.21
C TRP A 52 -8.44 -70.37 -20.66
N ASP A 53 -7.68 -71.37 -21.15
CA ASP A 53 -8.20 -72.60 -21.70
C ASP A 53 -8.81 -73.49 -20.61
N LEU A 54 -8.56 -73.23 -19.35
CA LEU A 54 -9.12 -73.99 -18.23
C LEU A 54 -10.31 -73.29 -17.55
N GLU A 55 -10.58 -72.06 -17.90
CA GLU A 55 -11.64 -71.28 -17.26
C GLU A 55 -12.98 -71.48 -17.95
N LYS A 56 -13.86 -72.25 -17.29
CA LYS A 56 -15.21 -72.48 -17.79
C LYS A 56 -16.06 -71.20 -17.69
N GLY A 57 -16.68 -70.80 -18.80
CA GLY A 57 -17.54 -69.61 -18.84
C GLY A 57 -16.81 -68.31 -18.99
N ALA A 58 -15.49 -68.29 -19.21
CA ALA A 58 -14.74 -67.11 -19.59
C ALA A 58 -15.19 -66.61 -20.96
N ARG A 59 -15.40 -65.33 -21.07
CA ARG A 59 -15.80 -64.70 -22.34
C ARG A 59 -15.14 -63.32 -22.49
N VAL A 60 -14.80 -62.99 -23.70
CA VAL A 60 -14.38 -61.62 -24.07
C VAL A 60 -15.65 -60.78 -24.20
N LEU A 61 -15.68 -59.66 -23.54
CA LEU A 61 -16.78 -58.69 -23.68
C LEU A 61 -16.58 -57.88 -24.93
N ASP A 62 -17.63 -57.81 -25.76
CA ASP A 62 -17.61 -56.97 -26.96
C ASP A 62 -17.73 -55.49 -26.57
N PRO A 63 -16.76 -54.65 -26.92
CA PRO A 63 -16.85 -53.20 -26.67
C PRO A 63 -18.09 -52.56 -27.29
N ALA A 64 -18.55 -53.06 -28.42
CA ALA A 64 -19.75 -52.58 -29.12
C ALA A 64 -21.06 -52.90 -28.39
N ALA A 65 -21.05 -53.90 -27.49
CA ALA A 65 -22.22 -54.28 -26.69
C ALA A 65 -22.35 -53.47 -25.38
N VAL A 66 -21.42 -52.53 -25.11
CA VAL A 66 -21.47 -51.67 -23.91
C VAL A 66 -22.62 -50.67 -24.10
N ARG A 67 -23.53 -50.64 -23.13
CA ARG A 67 -24.63 -49.66 -23.10
C ARG A 67 -24.36 -48.65 -22.01
N LEU A 68 -24.58 -47.38 -22.31
CA LEU A 68 -24.58 -46.33 -21.30
C LEU A 68 -25.86 -46.44 -20.48
N VAL A 69 -25.70 -46.56 -19.17
CA VAL A 69 -26.80 -46.60 -18.20
C VAL A 69 -26.61 -45.41 -17.24
N PRO A 70 -27.69 -44.84 -16.70
CA PRO A 70 -27.57 -43.85 -15.65
C PRO A 70 -26.77 -44.40 -14.47
N ASP A 71 -25.75 -43.67 -14.01
CA ASP A 71 -24.98 -44.03 -12.82
C ASP A 71 -25.73 -43.57 -11.57
N ALA A 72 -26.31 -44.53 -10.82
CA ALA A 72 -26.98 -44.27 -9.56
C ALA A 72 -26.06 -44.52 -8.35
N SER A 73 -24.77 -44.76 -8.57
CA SER A 73 -23.79 -44.94 -7.49
C SER A 73 -23.35 -43.66 -6.85
N SER A 74 -22.81 -43.71 -5.64
CA SER A 74 -22.17 -42.59 -4.96
C SER A 74 -20.96 -42.03 -5.75
N GLY A 75 -20.36 -42.84 -6.62
CA GLY A 75 -19.23 -42.46 -7.45
C GLY A 75 -19.54 -41.33 -8.45
N LEU A 76 -20.81 -41.13 -8.83
CA LEU A 76 -21.21 -40.01 -9.66
C LEU A 76 -20.96 -38.67 -8.98
N ILE A 77 -21.31 -38.56 -7.67
CA ILE A 77 -21.11 -37.33 -6.89
C ILE A 77 -19.62 -37.05 -6.74
N ASP A 78 -18.82 -38.06 -6.43
CA ASP A 78 -17.36 -37.90 -6.29
C ASP A 78 -16.71 -37.47 -7.60
N THR A 79 -17.11 -38.08 -8.71
CA THR A 79 -16.62 -37.71 -10.06
C THR A 79 -17.01 -36.28 -10.42
N LYS A 80 -18.26 -35.89 -10.14
CA LYS A 80 -18.74 -34.54 -10.39
C LYS A 80 -17.96 -33.52 -9.57
N LEU A 81 -17.76 -33.78 -8.28
CA LEU A 81 -16.95 -32.92 -7.39
C LEU A 81 -15.50 -32.81 -7.87
N HIS A 82 -14.92 -33.92 -8.30
CA HIS A 82 -13.56 -33.93 -8.84
C HIS A 82 -13.44 -33.06 -10.12
N LEU A 83 -14.37 -33.21 -11.06
CA LEU A 83 -14.40 -32.43 -12.28
C LEU A 83 -14.62 -30.95 -12.00
N GLU A 84 -15.55 -30.61 -11.11
CA GLU A 84 -15.77 -29.22 -10.71
C GLU A 84 -14.53 -28.63 -10.04
N ALA A 85 -13.87 -29.36 -9.16
CA ALA A 85 -12.62 -28.93 -8.53
C ALA A 85 -11.50 -28.73 -9.56
N ALA A 86 -11.36 -29.66 -10.52
CA ALA A 86 -10.39 -29.55 -11.60
C ALA A 86 -10.65 -28.31 -12.46
N PHE A 87 -11.90 -28.05 -12.85
CA PHE A 87 -12.26 -26.84 -13.62
C PHE A 87 -12.00 -25.56 -12.83
N ARG A 88 -12.31 -25.53 -11.54
CA ARG A 88 -12.05 -24.36 -10.68
C ARG A 88 -10.56 -24.11 -10.47
N ASN A 89 -9.75 -25.16 -10.43
CA ASN A 89 -8.31 -25.06 -10.27
C ASN A 89 -7.56 -24.84 -11.60
N THR A 90 -8.24 -24.95 -12.75
CA THR A 90 -7.61 -24.68 -14.05
C THR A 90 -7.48 -23.16 -14.26
N PRO A 91 -6.26 -22.63 -14.38
CA PRO A 91 -6.07 -21.21 -14.62
C PRO A 91 -6.72 -20.78 -15.93
N THR A 92 -7.44 -19.67 -15.91
CA THR A 92 -8.04 -19.12 -17.12
C THR A 92 -6.98 -18.51 -18.03
N THR A 93 -7.10 -18.77 -19.34
CA THR A 93 -6.21 -18.21 -20.37
C THR A 93 -6.80 -16.98 -21.05
N THR A 94 -8.06 -16.63 -20.76
CA THR A 94 -8.71 -15.45 -21.36
C THR A 94 -8.04 -14.17 -20.87
N ARG A 95 -7.90 -13.17 -21.77
CA ARG A 95 -7.40 -11.84 -21.42
C ARG A 95 -8.49 -10.90 -20.89
N THR A 96 -9.74 -11.35 -20.87
CA THR A 96 -10.86 -10.58 -20.33
C THR A 96 -10.81 -10.60 -18.80
N PRO A 97 -10.91 -9.44 -18.13
CA PRO A 97 -11.00 -9.39 -16.68
C PRO A 97 -12.21 -10.16 -16.14
N LEU A 98 -12.02 -10.98 -15.11
CA LEU A 98 -13.05 -11.83 -14.51
C LEU A 98 -13.40 -11.45 -13.06
N THR A 99 -12.55 -10.64 -12.41
CA THR A 99 -12.70 -10.30 -10.99
C THR A 99 -13.34 -8.93 -10.76
N LEU A 100 -13.55 -8.13 -11.79
CA LEU A 100 -14.10 -6.76 -11.67
C LEU A 100 -15.41 -6.73 -10.88
N GLY A 101 -16.35 -7.62 -11.18
CA GLY A 101 -17.63 -7.72 -10.48
C GLY A 101 -17.59 -8.50 -9.15
N ARG A 102 -16.42 -8.99 -8.71
CA ARG A 102 -16.27 -9.76 -7.46
C ARG A 102 -15.66 -8.94 -6.32
N ALA A 103 -15.02 -7.83 -6.63
CA ALA A 103 -14.44 -6.94 -5.63
C ALA A 103 -15.53 -6.09 -4.96
N ALA A 104 -15.37 -5.82 -3.66
CA ALA A 104 -16.28 -4.95 -2.91
C ALA A 104 -15.93 -3.47 -3.14
N ILE A 105 -16.04 -3.04 -4.40
CA ILE A 105 -15.77 -1.68 -4.89
C ILE A 105 -16.86 -1.26 -5.88
N ASP A 106 -17.00 0.04 -6.08
CA ASP A 106 -17.83 0.55 -7.18
C ASP A 106 -17.14 0.26 -8.52
N ASP A 107 -17.92 -0.12 -9.51
CA ASP A 107 -17.42 -0.40 -10.85
C ASP A 107 -17.22 0.90 -11.61
N LEU A 108 -15.96 1.29 -11.77
CA LEU A 108 -15.56 2.50 -12.49
C LEU A 108 -14.75 2.10 -13.74
N PRO A 109 -15.31 2.29 -14.95
CA PRO A 109 -14.68 1.83 -16.19
C PRO A 109 -13.23 2.28 -16.39
N PHE A 110 -12.86 3.48 -15.94
CA PHE A 110 -11.47 3.92 -16.06
C PHE A 110 -10.49 3.03 -15.27
N GLN A 111 -10.93 2.37 -14.17
CA GLN A 111 -10.09 1.46 -13.38
C GLN A 111 -9.90 0.09 -14.04
N HIS A 112 -10.61 -0.22 -15.12
CA HIS A 112 -10.42 -1.46 -15.89
C HIS A 112 -9.14 -1.43 -16.71
N LEU A 113 -8.75 -0.26 -17.25
CA LEU A 113 -7.59 -0.12 -18.12
C LEU A 113 -6.29 -0.68 -17.53
N PRO A 114 -5.92 -0.45 -16.25
CA PRO A 114 -4.74 -1.06 -15.65
C PRO A 114 -4.81 -2.59 -15.62
N VAL A 115 -6.00 -3.14 -15.39
CA VAL A 115 -6.22 -4.59 -15.36
C VAL A 115 -6.06 -5.18 -16.78
N GLU A 116 -6.67 -4.57 -17.77
CA GLU A 116 -6.55 -4.99 -19.17
C GLU A 116 -5.10 -4.94 -19.66
N ARG A 117 -4.35 -3.88 -19.33
CA ARG A 117 -2.93 -3.78 -19.66
C ARG A 117 -2.09 -4.82 -18.92
N ALA A 118 -2.39 -5.12 -17.67
CA ALA A 118 -1.72 -6.18 -16.93
C ALA A 118 -1.97 -7.56 -17.57
N LEU A 119 -3.20 -7.83 -18.00
CA LEU A 119 -3.54 -9.10 -18.64
C LEU A 119 -3.01 -9.23 -20.07
N ALA A 120 -2.68 -8.12 -20.73
CA ALA A 120 -2.03 -8.14 -22.03
C ALA A 120 -0.55 -8.53 -21.96
N GLN A 121 0.08 -8.41 -20.79
CA GLN A 121 1.49 -8.73 -20.57
C GLN A 121 1.65 -10.14 -20.01
N ASP A 122 2.56 -10.92 -20.59
CA ASP A 122 2.92 -12.24 -20.06
C ASP A 122 3.64 -12.11 -18.70
N ARG A 123 4.40 -11.04 -18.52
CA ARG A 123 5.07 -10.64 -17.30
C ARG A 123 4.66 -9.21 -16.97
N VAL A 124 3.85 -9.05 -15.93
CA VAL A 124 3.26 -7.74 -15.62
C VAL A 124 4.31 -6.79 -15.06
N ARG A 125 4.56 -5.70 -15.77
CA ARG A 125 5.51 -4.66 -15.38
C ARG A 125 4.86 -3.30 -15.65
N LEU A 126 4.25 -2.70 -14.61
CA LEU A 126 3.46 -1.47 -14.76
C LEU A 126 3.79 -0.43 -13.68
N LEU A 127 3.89 0.81 -14.10
CA LEU A 127 3.85 1.99 -13.25
C LEU A 127 2.46 2.64 -13.35
N ILE A 128 1.71 2.62 -12.26
CA ILE A 128 0.43 3.31 -12.13
C ILE A 128 0.70 4.67 -11.46
N ALA A 129 0.71 5.72 -12.27
CA ALA A 129 1.09 7.08 -11.89
C ALA A 129 -0.11 8.04 -11.86
N ASP A 130 -1.27 7.55 -11.52
CA ASP A 130 -2.53 8.28 -11.46
C ASP A 130 -2.54 9.35 -10.37
N ASP A 131 -3.34 10.37 -10.59
CA ASP A 131 -3.54 11.46 -9.62
C ASP A 131 -4.02 10.93 -8.25
N VAL A 132 -3.82 11.74 -7.21
CA VAL A 132 -4.24 11.38 -5.85
C VAL A 132 -5.76 11.17 -5.80
N GLY A 133 -6.19 10.05 -5.20
CA GLY A 133 -7.60 9.73 -4.99
C GLY A 133 -8.32 9.06 -6.16
N LEU A 134 -7.62 8.65 -7.23
CA LEU A 134 -8.18 7.84 -8.32
C LEU A 134 -8.25 6.35 -8.00
N GLY A 135 -7.66 5.90 -6.89
CA GLY A 135 -7.81 4.53 -6.43
C GLY A 135 -6.68 3.57 -6.83
N LYS A 136 -5.44 4.05 -6.93
CA LYS A 136 -4.27 3.19 -7.25
C LYS A 136 -4.18 1.89 -6.45
N THR A 137 -4.49 1.95 -5.15
CA THR A 137 -4.54 0.75 -4.29
C THR A 137 -5.63 -0.23 -4.74
N LEU A 138 -6.79 0.29 -5.21
CA LEU A 138 -7.87 -0.54 -5.72
C LEU A 138 -7.48 -1.19 -7.05
N GLU A 139 -6.86 -0.44 -7.93
CA GLU A 139 -6.34 -0.96 -9.22
C GLU A 139 -5.28 -2.04 -9.00
N ALA A 140 -4.37 -1.83 -8.05
CA ALA A 140 -3.41 -2.86 -7.64
C ALA A 140 -4.11 -4.11 -7.08
N GLY A 141 -5.16 -3.93 -6.29
CA GLY A 141 -5.98 -5.02 -5.76
C GLY A 141 -6.71 -5.80 -6.85
N LEU A 142 -7.30 -5.11 -7.83
CA LEU A 142 -7.94 -5.73 -9.01
C LEU A 142 -6.94 -6.56 -9.81
N ILE A 143 -5.77 -5.98 -10.15
CA ILE A 143 -4.70 -6.70 -10.87
C ILE A 143 -4.24 -7.92 -10.05
N THR A 144 -4.04 -7.76 -8.75
CA THR A 144 -3.62 -8.85 -7.87
C THR A 144 -4.64 -9.98 -7.86
N SER A 145 -5.94 -9.66 -7.78
CA SER A 145 -7.04 -10.63 -7.81
C SER A 145 -7.09 -11.41 -9.12
N GLU A 146 -6.89 -10.71 -10.25
CA GLU A 146 -6.83 -11.34 -11.57
C GLU A 146 -5.62 -12.28 -11.71
N LEU A 147 -4.45 -11.84 -11.27
CA LEU A 147 -3.24 -12.64 -11.33
C LEU A 147 -3.33 -13.85 -10.41
N ALA A 148 -3.89 -13.70 -9.19
CA ALA A 148 -4.11 -14.81 -8.27
C ALA A 148 -5.08 -15.84 -8.83
N LEU A 149 -6.19 -15.40 -9.45
CA LEU A 149 -7.14 -16.30 -10.13
C LEU A 149 -6.48 -17.11 -11.25
N ARG A 150 -5.43 -16.58 -11.86
CA ARG A 150 -4.68 -17.19 -12.95
C ARG A 150 -3.45 -17.98 -12.51
N GLY A 151 -3.23 -18.15 -11.19
CA GLY A 151 -2.05 -18.81 -10.64
C GLY A 151 -0.73 -18.06 -10.89
N ARG A 152 -0.80 -16.73 -11.08
CA ARG A 152 0.35 -15.87 -11.38
C ARG A 152 0.68 -14.92 -10.23
N ALA A 153 0.05 -15.08 -9.06
CA ALA A 153 0.28 -14.29 -7.86
C ALA A 153 -0.05 -15.11 -6.60
N ASP A 154 0.60 -16.25 -6.43
CA ASP A 154 0.49 -17.05 -5.22
C ASP A 154 1.36 -16.42 -4.12
N ARG A 155 2.60 -16.04 -4.47
CA ARG A 155 3.52 -15.35 -3.57
C ARG A 155 3.55 -13.85 -3.85
N ILE A 156 3.05 -13.07 -2.89
CA ILE A 156 2.85 -11.62 -3.00
C ILE A 156 3.65 -10.89 -1.91
N LEU A 157 4.39 -9.86 -2.31
CA LEU A 157 5.01 -8.92 -1.39
C LEU A 157 4.52 -7.50 -1.68
N VAL A 158 3.91 -6.87 -0.69
CA VAL A 158 3.59 -5.45 -0.73
C VAL A 158 4.61 -4.66 0.07
N VAL A 159 5.23 -3.68 -0.55
CA VAL A 159 6.20 -2.77 0.07
C VAL A 159 5.62 -1.36 0.03
N THR A 160 5.40 -0.77 1.20
CA THR A 160 4.80 0.57 1.32
C THR A 160 5.46 1.37 2.43
N THR A 161 4.97 2.58 2.72
CA THR A 161 5.40 3.34 3.90
C THR A 161 4.79 2.73 5.18
N ARG A 162 5.43 2.99 6.33
CA ARG A 162 4.94 2.48 7.60
C ARG A 162 3.50 2.91 7.90
N ALA A 163 3.15 4.15 7.57
CA ALA A 163 1.81 4.71 7.79
C ALA A 163 0.71 4.01 6.97
N MET A 164 1.07 3.46 5.79
CA MET A 164 0.13 2.81 4.87
C MET A 164 -0.11 1.32 5.16
N LEU A 165 0.72 0.67 5.99
CA LEU A 165 0.66 -0.78 6.20
C LEU A 165 -0.73 -1.26 6.60
N THR A 166 -1.32 -0.65 7.62
CA THR A 166 -2.63 -1.06 8.16
C THR A 166 -3.75 -0.81 7.17
N GLN A 167 -3.74 0.36 6.50
CA GLN A 167 -4.75 0.69 5.51
C GLN A 167 -4.69 -0.26 4.30
N PHE A 168 -3.50 -0.49 3.76
CA PHE A 168 -3.30 -1.37 2.61
C PHE A 168 -3.75 -2.80 2.93
N GLN A 169 -3.37 -3.31 4.10
CA GLN A 169 -3.79 -4.62 4.60
C GLN A 169 -5.32 -4.70 4.75
N LYS A 170 -5.96 -3.67 5.31
CA LYS A 170 -7.41 -3.59 5.46
C LYS A 170 -8.13 -3.57 4.11
N GLU A 171 -7.68 -2.73 3.16
CA GLU A 171 -8.29 -2.63 1.82
C GLU A 171 -8.16 -3.95 1.05
N PHE A 172 -6.99 -4.59 1.06
CA PHE A 172 -6.79 -5.88 0.40
C PHE A 172 -7.67 -6.97 0.99
N TRP A 173 -7.82 -7.01 2.31
CA TRP A 173 -8.69 -7.97 2.97
C TRP A 173 -10.18 -7.70 2.70
N THR A 174 -10.65 -6.48 2.98
CA THR A 174 -12.09 -6.18 2.96
C THR A 174 -12.68 -6.07 1.55
N ARG A 175 -11.87 -5.67 0.56
CA ARG A 175 -12.34 -5.44 -0.80
C ARG A 175 -12.04 -6.59 -1.75
N PHE A 176 -10.94 -7.30 -1.53
CA PHE A 176 -10.44 -8.33 -2.45
C PHE A 176 -10.31 -9.72 -1.81
N SER A 177 -10.57 -9.84 -0.51
CA SER A 177 -10.38 -11.09 0.26
C SER A 177 -8.94 -11.63 0.17
N ILE A 178 -7.95 -10.74 0.04
CA ILE A 178 -6.52 -11.07 -0.01
C ILE A 178 -5.91 -10.78 1.37
N PRO A 179 -5.63 -11.80 2.19
CA PRO A 179 -4.96 -11.59 3.47
C PRO A 179 -3.47 -11.30 3.26
N LEU A 180 -2.96 -10.24 3.89
CA LEU A 180 -1.54 -9.89 3.88
C LEU A 180 -0.98 -10.03 5.29
N SER A 181 0.04 -10.85 5.47
CA SER A 181 0.77 -10.99 6.75
C SER A 181 1.72 -9.80 6.94
N ARG A 182 1.54 -9.06 8.02
CA ARG A 182 2.40 -7.89 8.33
C ARG A 182 3.74 -8.34 8.90
N LEU A 183 4.83 -8.00 8.22
CA LEU A 183 6.20 -8.31 8.59
C LEU A 183 6.93 -7.03 9.06
N ASP A 184 6.62 -6.57 10.26
CA ASP A 184 7.40 -5.54 10.91
C ASP A 184 8.64 -6.12 11.63
N SER A 185 9.54 -5.25 12.11
CA SER A 185 10.79 -5.68 12.75
C SER A 185 10.56 -6.61 13.96
N ALA A 186 9.45 -6.41 14.69
CA ALA A 186 9.10 -7.26 15.82
C ALA A 186 8.59 -8.64 15.36
N ALA A 187 7.75 -8.68 14.32
CA ALA A 187 7.26 -9.93 13.75
C ALA A 187 8.40 -10.75 13.15
N ILE A 188 9.29 -10.12 12.37
CA ILE A 188 10.48 -10.78 11.79
C ILE A 188 11.37 -11.36 12.89
N ARG A 189 11.62 -10.61 13.98
CA ARG A 189 12.41 -11.09 15.11
C ARG A 189 11.75 -12.28 15.81
N ARG A 190 10.45 -12.22 16.07
CA ARG A 190 9.70 -13.34 16.67
C ARG A 190 9.75 -14.60 15.81
N MET A 191 9.62 -14.44 14.49
CA MET A 191 9.70 -15.57 13.57
C MET A 191 11.10 -16.19 13.52
N ARG A 192 12.15 -15.38 13.44
CA ARG A 192 13.54 -15.87 13.49
C ARG A 192 13.84 -16.71 14.74
N ASN A 193 13.24 -16.36 15.86
CA ASN A 193 13.41 -17.12 17.11
C ASN A 193 12.62 -18.44 17.13
N ARG A 194 11.69 -18.66 16.20
CA ARG A 194 10.82 -19.83 16.12
C ARG A 194 11.19 -20.81 15.02
N ILE A 195 11.83 -20.32 13.96
CA ILE A 195 12.24 -21.17 12.83
C ILE A 195 13.73 -21.51 12.94
N PRO A 196 14.18 -22.67 12.43
CA PRO A 196 15.61 -22.99 12.36
C PRO A 196 16.39 -21.94 11.55
N ALA A 197 17.66 -21.71 11.92
CA ALA A 197 18.48 -20.63 11.37
C ALA A 197 18.68 -20.66 9.83
N HIS A 198 18.53 -21.82 9.22
CA HIS A 198 18.67 -22.01 7.77
C HIS A 198 17.38 -21.71 6.97
N TYR A 199 16.24 -21.47 7.66
CA TYR A 199 15.02 -21.07 6.98
C TYR A 199 14.92 -19.56 6.81
N ASN A 200 14.45 -19.13 5.64
CA ASN A 200 14.20 -17.74 5.37
C ASN A 200 12.80 -17.34 5.86
N VAL A 201 12.71 -16.26 6.63
CA VAL A 201 11.45 -15.75 7.18
C VAL A 201 10.45 -15.39 6.07
N PHE A 202 10.93 -14.84 4.95
CA PHE A 202 10.06 -14.44 3.84
C PHE A 202 9.46 -15.62 3.07
N ASP A 203 10.05 -16.80 3.19
CA ASP A 203 9.53 -18.01 2.54
C ASP A 203 8.45 -18.71 3.38
N GLN A 204 8.20 -18.23 4.60
CA GLN A 204 7.14 -18.75 5.48
C GLN A 204 5.78 -18.10 5.24
N PHE A 205 5.70 -17.08 4.40
CA PHE A 205 4.48 -16.34 4.13
C PHE A 205 4.30 -16.13 2.62
N ASP A 206 3.26 -16.70 2.07
CA ASP A 206 2.95 -16.53 0.65
C ASP A 206 2.53 -15.09 0.35
N ARG A 207 1.81 -14.44 1.26
CA ARG A 207 1.29 -13.08 1.08
C ARG A 207 1.69 -12.21 2.24
N SER A 208 2.56 -11.25 1.98
CA SER A 208 3.13 -10.40 3.02
C SER A 208 3.13 -8.92 2.66
N ILE A 209 3.11 -8.09 3.71
CA ILE A 209 3.25 -6.64 3.61
C ILE A 209 4.32 -6.16 4.59
N VAL A 210 5.16 -5.26 4.13
CA VAL A 210 6.31 -4.75 4.91
C VAL A 210 6.59 -3.29 4.57
N SER A 211 7.14 -2.54 5.53
CA SER A 211 7.58 -1.19 5.22
C SER A 211 8.97 -1.17 4.60
N ILE A 212 9.18 -0.28 3.63
CA ILE A 212 10.49 -0.08 3.00
C ILE A 212 11.57 0.27 4.04
N ASP A 213 11.18 0.96 5.12
CA ASP A 213 12.11 1.33 6.20
C ASP A 213 12.51 0.13 7.07
N THR A 214 11.65 -0.86 7.21
CA THR A 214 11.99 -2.13 7.88
C THR A 214 13.01 -2.91 7.06
N LEU A 215 12.81 -2.98 5.75
CA LEU A 215 13.69 -3.73 4.85
C LEU A 215 15.11 -3.15 4.75
N LYS A 216 15.25 -1.83 4.82
CA LYS A 216 16.57 -1.18 4.66
C LYS A 216 17.46 -1.22 5.92
N ARG A 217 16.86 -1.35 7.13
CA ARG A 217 17.57 -1.19 8.40
C ARG A 217 18.51 -2.33 8.77
N ASP A 218 18.23 -3.54 8.32
CA ASP A 218 18.90 -4.76 8.77
C ASP A 218 19.56 -5.49 7.59
N ALA A 219 20.88 -5.68 7.68
CA ALA A 219 21.65 -6.38 6.65
C ALA A 219 21.17 -7.84 6.47
N GLN A 220 20.75 -8.50 7.54
CA GLN A 220 20.23 -9.88 7.48
C GLN A 220 18.87 -9.93 6.77
N ILE A 221 18.03 -8.89 6.93
CA ILE A 221 16.77 -8.79 6.17
C ILE A 221 17.08 -8.63 4.67
N ARG A 222 18.04 -7.79 4.32
CA ARG A 222 18.45 -7.63 2.91
C ARG A 222 19.01 -8.92 2.32
N ASP A 223 19.75 -9.67 3.09
CA ASP A 223 20.27 -10.96 2.66
C ASP A 223 19.14 -11.99 2.46
N ALA A 224 18.19 -12.05 3.38
CA ALA A 224 17.01 -12.90 3.25
C ALA A 224 16.20 -12.57 1.97
N ILE A 225 16.02 -11.28 1.65
CA ILE A 225 15.36 -10.85 0.40
C ILE A 225 16.10 -11.29 -0.85
N LYS A 226 17.43 -11.27 -0.83
CA LYS A 226 18.25 -11.74 -1.98
C LYS A 226 17.99 -13.20 -2.33
N HIS A 227 17.59 -14.00 -1.37
CA HIS A 227 17.36 -15.44 -1.53
C HIS A 227 15.88 -15.81 -1.66
N SER A 228 14.97 -14.82 -1.56
CA SER A 228 13.54 -15.03 -1.79
C SER A 228 13.11 -14.60 -3.18
N TYR A 229 12.00 -15.13 -3.65
CA TYR A 229 11.38 -14.81 -4.92
C TYR A 229 9.86 -14.69 -4.77
N TRP A 230 9.23 -13.76 -5.50
CA TRP A 230 7.79 -13.52 -5.48
C TRP A 230 7.22 -13.53 -6.89
N ASP A 231 5.98 -13.99 -7.02
CA ASP A 231 5.26 -13.90 -8.29
C ASP A 231 4.87 -12.45 -8.57
N LEU A 232 4.49 -11.72 -7.51
CA LEU A 232 4.11 -10.32 -7.60
C LEU A 232 4.71 -9.49 -6.46
N ILE A 233 5.39 -8.41 -6.82
CA ILE A 233 5.77 -7.34 -5.88
C ILE A 233 5.01 -6.06 -6.23
N ILE A 234 4.44 -5.42 -5.21
CA ILE A 234 3.80 -4.11 -5.30
C ILE A 234 4.63 -3.12 -4.48
N ILE A 235 5.14 -2.07 -5.08
CA ILE A 235 5.84 -0.98 -4.39
C ILE A 235 4.97 0.26 -4.44
N ASP A 236 4.41 0.62 -3.30
CA ASP A 236 3.60 1.83 -3.15
C ASP A 236 4.48 3.04 -2.82
N GLU A 237 4.03 4.23 -3.21
CA GLU A 237 4.79 5.49 -3.16
C GLU A 237 6.20 5.32 -3.76
N ALA A 238 6.24 4.70 -4.96
CA ALA A 238 7.46 4.29 -5.64
C ALA A 238 8.45 5.43 -5.88
N HIS A 239 8.00 6.70 -5.91
CA HIS A 239 8.87 7.87 -5.99
C HIS A 239 9.88 7.95 -4.82
N ASN A 240 9.58 7.35 -3.67
CA ASN A 240 10.51 7.26 -2.55
C ASN A 240 11.64 6.23 -2.78
N ALA A 241 11.44 5.34 -3.73
CA ALA A 241 12.38 4.31 -4.15
C ALA A 241 13.17 4.67 -5.41
N ALA A 242 12.85 5.81 -6.04
CA ALA A 242 13.57 6.31 -7.21
C ALA A 242 15.01 6.71 -6.85
N ALA A 243 15.93 6.47 -7.77
CA ALA A 243 17.31 6.92 -7.62
C ALA A 243 17.38 8.45 -7.65
N ARG A 244 18.13 9.03 -6.72
CA ARG A 244 18.42 10.46 -6.67
C ARG A 244 19.91 10.63 -6.71
N LYS A 245 20.42 11.55 -7.52
CA LYS A 245 21.83 11.94 -7.46
C LYS A 245 22.12 12.50 -6.06
N ALA A 246 22.72 11.69 -5.21
CA ALA A 246 23.33 12.21 -4.00
C ALA A 246 24.62 12.95 -4.39
N ALA A 247 24.94 14.03 -3.66
CA ALA A 247 26.15 14.81 -3.88
C ALA A 247 27.47 14.00 -3.82
N ALA A 248 27.41 12.71 -3.46
CA ALA A 248 28.52 11.77 -3.33
C ALA A 248 28.46 10.57 -4.31
N GLY A 249 27.58 10.59 -5.32
CA GLY A 249 27.54 9.53 -6.34
C GLY A 249 26.96 8.17 -5.88
N SER A 250 26.44 8.04 -4.66
CA SER A 250 25.80 6.82 -4.17
C SER A 250 24.29 6.91 -4.27
N ASN A 251 23.64 5.85 -4.75
CA ASN A 251 22.18 5.70 -4.70
C ASN A 251 21.70 5.63 -3.24
N SER A 252 20.48 6.08 -3.00
CA SER A 252 19.87 5.90 -1.68
C SER A 252 19.66 4.41 -1.39
N GLN A 253 19.79 4.00 -0.12
CA GLN A 253 19.53 2.61 0.30
C GLN A 253 18.14 2.11 -0.11
N ARG A 254 17.15 3.02 -0.25
CA ARG A 254 15.81 2.67 -0.73
C ARG A 254 15.81 2.32 -2.21
N ALA A 255 16.56 3.06 -3.03
CA ALA A 255 16.68 2.80 -4.46
C ALA A 255 17.39 1.46 -4.74
N GLU A 256 18.49 1.19 -4.04
CA GLU A 256 19.21 -0.08 -4.14
C GLU A 256 18.33 -1.27 -3.77
N LEU A 257 17.55 -1.13 -2.68
CA LEU A 257 16.61 -2.16 -2.25
C LEU A 257 15.50 -2.38 -3.28
N ALA A 258 14.93 -1.32 -3.84
CA ALA A 258 13.88 -1.42 -4.84
C ALA A 258 14.38 -2.07 -6.14
N GLN A 259 15.60 -1.76 -6.57
CA GLN A 259 16.26 -2.45 -7.68
C GLN A 259 16.50 -3.93 -7.38
N LEU A 260 16.90 -4.27 -6.15
CA LEU A 260 17.02 -5.66 -5.74
C LEU A 260 15.68 -6.39 -5.84
N LEU A 261 14.60 -5.80 -5.30
CA LEU A 261 13.24 -6.35 -5.33
C LEU A 261 12.74 -6.54 -6.77
N SER A 262 13.00 -5.58 -7.67
CA SER A 262 12.56 -5.67 -9.07
C SER A 262 13.13 -6.87 -9.81
N ARG A 263 14.30 -7.38 -9.37
CA ARG A 263 14.97 -8.57 -9.91
C ARG A 263 14.53 -9.88 -9.24
N ARG A 264 13.74 -9.79 -8.17
CA ARG A 264 13.27 -10.92 -7.35
C ARG A 264 11.78 -11.21 -7.52
N THR A 265 11.21 -10.78 -8.62
CA THR A 265 9.81 -11.00 -8.93
C THR A 265 9.56 -11.16 -10.42
N ASP A 266 8.55 -11.94 -10.75
CA ASP A 266 8.03 -11.99 -12.12
C ASP A 266 7.26 -10.73 -12.44
N SER A 267 6.25 -10.41 -11.66
CA SER A 267 5.41 -9.25 -11.87
C SER A 267 5.72 -8.14 -10.88
N LEU A 268 5.80 -6.89 -11.37
CA LEU A 268 6.09 -5.70 -10.56
C LEU A 268 5.09 -4.59 -10.84
N LEU A 269 4.41 -4.14 -9.80
CA LEU A 269 3.56 -2.96 -9.83
C LEU A 269 4.21 -1.83 -9.04
N LEU A 270 4.45 -0.71 -9.67
CA LEU A 270 4.88 0.53 -9.04
C LEU A 270 3.71 1.48 -8.95
N LEU A 271 3.39 1.97 -7.75
CA LEU A 271 2.29 2.91 -7.51
C LEU A 271 2.85 4.24 -7.06
N THR A 272 2.46 5.34 -7.68
CA THR A 272 2.82 6.69 -7.23
C THR A 272 1.86 7.73 -7.79
N ALA A 273 1.62 8.81 -7.08
CA ALA A 273 0.91 9.97 -7.64
C ALA A 273 1.86 10.92 -8.37
N THR A 274 3.14 10.86 -8.04
CA THR A 274 4.17 11.75 -8.59
C THR A 274 5.36 10.91 -9.05
N PRO A 275 5.37 10.50 -10.32
CA PRO A 275 6.40 9.60 -10.84
C PRO A 275 7.80 10.24 -10.89
N HIS A 276 7.91 11.56 -10.79
CA HIS A 276 9.19 12.28 -10.75
C HIS A 276 9.14 13.48 -9.81
N ASP A 277 10.27 13.84 -9.26
CA ASP A 277 10.50 15.00 -8.38
C ASP A 277 11.04 16.22 -9.13
N GLY A 278 10.86 16.25 -10.47
CA GLY A 278 11.43 17.25 -11.37
C GLY A 278 12.69 16.76 -12.10
N SER A 279 13.28 15.62 -11.70
CA SER A 279 14.43 15.01 -12.35
C SER A 279 14.00 13.89 -13.32
N GLN A 280 14.43 13.97 -14.58
CA GLN A 280 14.21 12.88 -15.55
C GLN A 280 14.90 11.59 -15.13
N GLU A 281 16.06 11.66 -14.52
CA GLU A 281 16.82 10.52 -14.04
C GLU A 281 16.12 9.76 -12.93
N SER A 282 15.42 10.48 -12.04
CA SER A 282 14.58 9.87 -11.00
C SER A 282 13.45 9.06 -11.62
N PHE A 283 12.78 9.60 -12.64
CA PHE A 283 11.75 8.90 -13.38
C PHE A 283 12.32 7.70 -14.18
N ALA A 284 13.45 7.91 -14.87
CA ALA A 284 14.13 6.86 -15.62
C ALA A 284 14.48 5.65 -14.74
N SER A 285 14.86 5.87 -13.48
CA SER A 285 15.16 4.80 -12.54
C SER A 285 13.94 3.94 -12.18
N LEU A 286 12.73 4.51 -12.20
CA LEU A 286 11.49 3.73 -12.03
C LEU A 286 11.20 2.87 -13.26
N ILE A 287 11.43 3.41 -14.46
CA ILE A 287 11.26 2.65 -15.70
C ILE A 287 12.29 1.53 -15.80
N GLU A 288 13.54 1.78 -15.40
CA GLU A 288 14.61 0.77 -15.35
C GLU A 288 14.26 -0.42 -14.43
N MET A 289 13.54 -0.18 -13.33
CA MET A 289 13.04 -1.27 -12.47
C MET A 289 11.99 -2.13 -13.18
N LEU A 290 11.19 -1.55 -14.09
CA LEU A 290 10.20 -2.28 -14.88
C LEU A 290 10.86 -3.02 -16.05
N ASP A 291 11.61 -2.29 -16.87
CA ASP A 291 12.33 -2.83 -18.01
C ASP A 291 13.63 -2.04 -18.27
N PRO A 292 14.80 -2.61 -17.92
CA PRO A 292 16.08 -1.95 -18.13
C PRO A 292 16.39 -1.64 -19.61
N THR A 293 15.80 -2.37 -20.54
CA THR A 293 16.06 -2.19 -21.99
C THR A 293 15.40 -0.92 -22.56
N ARG A 294 14.42 -0.37 -21.86
CA ARG A 294 13.70 0.85 -22.24
C ARG A 294 14.42 2.15 -21.86
N VAL A 295 15.54 2.04 -21.12
CA VAL A 295 16.29 3.20 -20.60
C VAL A 295 17.74 3.16 -21.12
N PRO A 296 17.98 3.32 -22.42
CA PRO A 296 19.34 3.39 -22.95
C PRO A 296 20.06 4.67 -22.51
N ASP A 297 19.34 5.79 -22.36
CA ASP A 297 19.84 7.06 -21.83
C ASP A 297 18.83 7.63 -20.82
N PRO A 298 19.18 7.68 -19.51
CA PRO A 298 18.30 8.21 -18.46
C PRO A 298 17.88 9.68 -18.65
N THR A 299 18.59 10.44 -19.47
CA THR A 299 18.31 11.84 -19.74
C THR A 299 17.38 12.07 -20.94
N ARG A 300 17.12 11.01 -21.74
CA ARG A 300 16.36 11.09 -22.99
C ARG A 300 15.33 9.96 -23.09
N LEU A 301 14.29 10.03 -22.28
CA LEU A 301 13.15 9.11 -22.38
C LEU A 301 12.06 9.73 -23.26
N HIS A 302 11.64 9.00 -24.30
CA HIS A 302 10.50 9.37 -25.13
C HIS A 302 9.24 8.66 -24.63
N ARG A 303 8.10 9.32 -24.81
CA ARG A 303 6.81 8.78 -24.40
C ARG A 303 6.49 7.45 -25.10
N SER A 304 6.85 7.32 -26.37
CA SER A 304 6.68 6.09 -27.15
C SER A 304 7.37 4.87 -26.55
N ASP A 305 8.48 5.08 -25.83
CA ASP A 305 9.32 3.98 -25.32
C ASP A 305 8.74 3.37 -24.03
N ILE A 306 7.84 4.08 -23.37
CA ILE A 306 7.29 3.74 -22.04
C ILE A 306 5.76 3.67 -21.99
N GLU A 307 5.07 3.88 -23.12
CA GLU A 307 3.61 4.00 -23.14
C GLU A 307 2.90 2.71 -22.68
N ASP A 308 3.50 1.57 -22.92
CA ASP A 308 3.02 0.25 -22.48
C ASP A 308 3.31 -0.05 -21.00
N LEU A 309 4.29 0.64 -20.41
CA LEU A 309 4.73 0.44 -19.02
C LEU A 309 4.08 1.43 -18.05
N VAL A 310 3.60 2.58 -18.53
CA VAL A 310 3.12 3.68 -17.67
C VAL A 310 1.66 3.97 -17.91
N ILE A 311 0.89 4.00 -16.85
CA ILE A 311 -0.49 4.49 -16.82
C ILE A 311 -0.49 5.75 -15.98
N ARG A 312 -0.92 6.86 -16.59
CA ARG A 312 -1.01 8.16 -15.90
C ARG A 312 -2.28 8.86 -16.32
N ARG A 313 -3.18 9.07 -15.37
CA ARG A 313 -4.46 9.74 -15.59
C ARG A 313 -4.67 10.83 -14.55
N PHE A 314 -5.36 11.85 -14.98
CA PHE A 314 -5.75 12.98 -14.17
C PHE A 314 -7.27 13.01 -14.02
N ARG A 315 -7.76 13.61 -12.95
CA ARG A 315 -9.21 13.80 -12.77
C ARG A 315 -9.87 14.63 -13.86
N SER A 316 -9.08 15.50 -14.51
CA SER A 316 -9.52 16.32 -15.64
C SER A 316 -9.65 15.57 -16.96
N ASP A 317 -9.12 14.35 -17.05
CA ASP A 317 -9.19 13.55 -18.26
C ASP A 317 -10.64 13.18 -18.54
N LYS A 318 -11.05 13.30 -19.82
CA LYS A 318 -12.46 13.16 -20.23
C LYS A 318 -13.08 11.84 -19.77
N ASN A 319 -12.37 10.73 -19.89
CA ASN A 319 -12.87 9.41 -19.51
C ASN A 319 -13.04 9.32 -18.00
N VAL A 320 -12.03 9.77 -17.22
CA VAL A 320 -12.09 9.78 -15.76
C VAL A 320 -13.20 10.72 -15.26
N ALA A 321 -13.29 11.92 -15.85
CA ALA A 321 -14.33 12.89 -15.50
C ALA A 321 -15.75 12.38 -15.84
N ALA A 322 -15.91 11.59 -16.89
CA ALA A 322 -17.19 10.98 -17.25
C ALA A 322 -17.61 9.90 -16.24
N ASP A 323 -16.69 9.03 -15.82
CA ASP A 323 -16.96 7.93 -14.89
C ASP A 323 -17.15 8.41 -13.46
N ILE A 324 -16.30 9.37 -13.00
CA ILE A 324 -16.44 9.98 -11.68
C ILE A 324 -17.66 10.91 -11.63
N GLY A 325 -18.08 11.43 -12.78
CA GLY A 325 -19.31 12.16 -13.03
C GLY A 325 -19.40 13.51 -12.32
N GLN A 326 -20.59 14.11 -12.39
CA GLN A 326 -20.97 15.32 -11.64
C GLN A 326 -21.02 15.11 -10.11
N GLN A 327 -20.76 13.88 -9.66
CA GLN A 327 -20.80 13.49 -8.26
C GLN A 327 -19.63 14.02 -7.42
N VAL A 328 -18.62 14.61 -8.06
CA VAL A 328 -17.48 15.22 -7.35
C VAL A 328 -17.63 16.75 -7.33
N PRO A 329 -18.22 17.34 -6.29
CA PRO A 329 -18.39 18.78 -6.21
C PRO A 329 -17.05 19.51 -6.34
N LYS A 330 -17.06 20.70 -6.97
CA LYS A 330 -15.84 21.50 -7.16
C LYS A 330 -15.20 21.86 -5.82
N ARG A 331 -13.89 21.70 -5.74
CA ARG A 331 -13.08 22.13 -4.58
C ARG A 331 -13.00 23.65 -4.54
N GLN A 332 -13.35 24.24 -3.40
CA GLN A 332 -13.13 25.64 -3.12
C GLN A 332 -11.83 25.81 -2.33
N LEU A 333 -10.91 26.59 -2.86
CA LEU A 333 -9.68 27.01 -2.17
C LEU A 333 -9.91 28.40 -1.58
N ILE A 334 -9.88 28.48 -0.26
CA ILE A 334 -10.03 29.76 0.44
C ILE A 334 -8.70 30.07 1.11
N ARG A 335 -8.04 31.12 0.64
CA ARG A 335 -6.81 31.63 1.23
C ARG A 335 -7.14 32.80 2.14
N ARG A 336 -6.60 32.78 3.35
CA ARG A 336 -6.69 33.88 4.29
C ARG A 336 -5.33 34.47 4.58
N ASN A 337 -5.27 35.79 4.62
CA ASN A 337 -4.09 36.56 5.00
C ASN A 337 -4.46 37.41 6.21
N PHE A 338 -3.56 37.53 7.16
CA PHE A 338 -3.72 38.33 8.37
C PHE A 338 -2.40 39.08 8.67
N PRO A 339 -2.47 40.26 9.29
CA PRO A 339 -1.29 40.99 9.76
C PRO A 339 -0.74 40.28 11.01
N LEU A 340 0.55 40.36 11.22
CA LEU A 340 1.22 39.88 12.44
C LEU A 340 0.84 40.76 13.64
N SER A 341 0.97 40.24 14.85
CA SER A 341 0.95 41.05 16.06
C SER A 341 2.33 41.65 16.33
N PRO A 342 2.42 42.70 17.17
CA PRO A 342 3.72 43.28 17.53
C PRO A 342 4.67 42.21 18.16
N GLU A 343 4.16 41.31 18.97
CA GLU A 343 4.91 40.25 19.61
C GLU A 343 5.42 39.23 18.57
N GLU A 344 4.60 38.91 17.56
CA GLU A 344 5.00 38.04 16.46
C GLU A 344 6.09 38.72 15.61
N GLU A 345 5.95 40.03 15.29
CA GLU A 345 6.94 40.78 14.52
C GLU A 345 8.31 40.81 15.21
N ILE A 346 8.36 41.05 16.53
CA ILE A 346 9.59 41.04 17.32
C ILE A 346 10.24 39.65 17.25
N ALA A 347 9.50 38.57 17.51
CA ALA A 347 10.03 37.22 17.47
C ALA A 347 10.54 36.82 16.06
N TYR A 348 9.82 37.16 15.01
CA TYR A 348 10.24 36.88 13.63
C TYR A 348 11.51 37.64 13.25
N GLN A 349 11.63 38.91 13.65
CA GLN A 349 12.83 39.72 13.41
C GLN A 349 14.02 39.14 14.16
N SER A 350 13.86 38.81 15.44
CA SER A 350 14.92 38.19 16.26
C SER A 350 15.41 36.84 15.69
N ILE A 351 14.51 36.03 15.08
CA ILE A 351 14.89 34.81 14.38
C ILE A 351 15.66 35.09 13.09
N ALA A 352 15.25 36.13 12.34
CA ALA A 352 15.94 36.51 11.11
C ALA A 352 17.35 37.06 11.38
N GLU A 353 17.51 37.79 12.48
CA GLU A 353 18.77 38.38 12.91
C GLU A 353 19.62 37.47 13.80
N LEU A 354 19.16 36.26 14.10
CA LEU A 354 19.86 35.31 14.98
C LEU A 354 21.23 34.93 14.41
N HIS A 355 22.30 35.33 15.11
CA HIS A 355 23.66 34.91 14.84
C HIS A 355 24.14 34.00 15.98
N LEU A 356 24.71 32.87 15.62
CA LEU A 356 25.30 31.93 16.55
C LEU A 356 26.79 31.80 16.25
N ASP A 357 27.64 31.85 17.28
CA ASP A 357 29.11 31.86 17.14
C ASP A 357 29.70 30.45 16.85
N LEU A 358 28.97 29.64 16.13
CA LEU A 358 29.36 28.30 15.73
C LEU A 358 30.37 28.37 14.57
N ASP A 359 31.65 28.53 14.93
CA ASP A 359 32.85 28.20 14.15
C ASP A 359 32.84 28.60 12.66
N GLU A 360 33.36 29.76 12.34
CA GLU A 360 33.59 30.28 10.98
C GLU A 360 34.55 29.42 10.14
N GLN A 361 35.22 28.42 10.71
CA GLN A 361 36.37 27.75 10.07
C GLN A 361 36.13 26.40 9.44
N SER A 362 34.90 25.90 9.32
CA SER A 362 34.71 24.61 8.67
C SER A 362 33.50 24.56 7.73
N THR A 363 33.50 23.62 6.79
CA THR A 363 32.41 23.15 5.89
C THR A 363 30.99 23.04 6.51
N ARG A 364 30.74 23.65 7.65
CA ARG A 364 29.66 23.52 8.63
C ARG A 364 28.69 24.70 8.69
N GLY A 365 28.85 25.74 7.91
CA GLY A 365 27.83 26.77 7.74
C GLY A 365 26.45 26.18 7.40
N ARG A 366 26.44 25.02 6.74
CA ARG A 366 25.20 24.25 6.45
C ARG A 366 24.43 23.80 7.70
N ALA A 367 25.08 23.54 8.83
CA ALA A 367 24.38 23.09 10.05
C ALA A 367 23.63 24.24 10.74
N ILE A 368 24.21 25.46 10.71
CA ILE A 368 23.57 26.66 11.24
C ILE A 368 22.41 27.07 10.35
N ASP A 369 22.60 27.10 9.04
CA ASP A 369 21.56 27.40 8.07
C ASP A 369 20.39 26.40 8.16
N LEU A 370 20.70 25.12 8.41
CA LEU A 370 19.69 24.10 8.64
C LEU A 370 18.91 24.35 9.95
N PHE A 371 19.59 24.74 11.02
CA PHE A 371 18.95 25.09 12.28
C PHE A 371 18.07 26.34 12.14
N ARG A 372 18.57 27.42 11.53
CA ARG A 372 17.79 28.65 11.24
C ARG A 372 16.56 28.32 10.41
N THR A 373 16.72 27.53 9.34
CA THR A 373 15.59 27.06 8.52
C THR A 373 14.59 26.24 9.33
N THR A 374 15.08 25.39 10.23
CA THR A 374 14.23 24.58 11.11
C THR A 374 13.46 25.45 12.10
N LEU A 375 14.12 26.46 12.66
CA LEU A 375 13.53 27.41 13.59
C LEU A 375 12.48 28.30 12.90
N ALA A 376 12.81 28.83 11.71
CA ALA A 376 11.87 29.57 10.89
C ALA A 376 10.61 28.74 10.56
N LYS A 377 10.79 27.48 10.16
CA LYS A 377 9.65 26.57 9.95
C LYS A 377 8.84 26.31 11.21
N ALA A 378 9.49 26.29 12.37
CA ALA A 378 8.82 26.05 13.64
C ALA A 378 7.96 27.25 14.06
N ILE A 379 8.48 28.49 13.97
CA ILE A 379 7.73 29.69 14.32
C ILE A 379 6.56 29.93 13.35
N PHE A 380 6.74 29.63 12.05
CA PHE A 380 5.65 29.68 11.08
C PHE A 380 4.55 28.65 11.34
N SER A 381 4.85 27.58 12.04
CA SER A 381 3.86 26.62 12.50
C SER A 381 3.11 27.15 13.74
N SER A 382 3.81 27.29 14.86
CA SER A 382 3.27 27.87 16.09
C SER A 382 4.36 28.31 17.05
N PRO A 383 4.07 29.23 18.01
CA PRO A 383 4.97 29.55 19.12
C PRO A 383 5.38 28.29 19.89
N ALA A 384 4.47 27.38 20.18
CA ALA A 384 4.75 26.11 20.87
C ALA A 384 5.79 25.25 20.15
N ALA A 385 5.73 25.15 18.82
CA ALA A 385 6.72 24.40 18.03
C ALA A 385 8.09 25.08 18.01
N CYS A 386 8.10 26.42 18.00
CA CYS A 386 9.32 27.20 18.09
C CYS A 386 9.99 27.00 19.46
N LEU A 387 9.24 27.13 20.55
CA LEU A 387 9.73 26.90 21.91
C LEU A 387 10.31 25.50 22.09
N GLU A 388 9.61 24.45 21.64
CA GLU A 388 10.14 23.07 21.68
C GLU A 388 11.48 22.95 20.95
N THR A 389 11.62 23.62 19.81
CA THR A 389 12.85 23.59 19.01
C THR A 389 14.00 24.31 19.70
N LEU A 390 13.72 25.48 20.29
CA LEU A 390 14.68 26.27 21.07
C LEU A 390 15.14 25.53 22.32
N GLU A 391 14.21 25.03 23.14
CA GLU A 391 14.49 24.28 24.37
C GLU A 391 15.31 23.01 24.10
N ARG A 392 15.02 22.31 23.00
CA ARG A 392 15.80 21.12 22.59
C ARG A 392 17.24 21.51 22.26
N ARG A 393 17.45 22.64 21.61
CA ARG A 393 18.78 23.15 21.30
C ARG A 393 19.52 23.61 22.54
N ILE A 394 18.88 24.38 23.42
CA ILE A 394 19.43 24.85 24.71
C ILE A 394 19.87 23.65 25.55
N ARG A 395 18.99 22.69 25.77
CA ARG A 395 19.32 21.44 26.50
C ARG A 395 20.46 20.66 25.85
N GLY A 396 20.52 20.65 24.53
CA GLY A 396 21.62 20.03 23.78
C GLY A 396 22.96 20.68 24.04
N ILE A 397 23.02 22.02 24.17
CA ILE A 397 24.23 22.78 24.54
C ILE A 397 24.60 22.49 25.98
N GLU A 398 23.66 22.56 26.92
CA GLU A 398 23.85 22.30 28.35
C GLU A 398 24.42 20.89 28.62
N ASN A 399 23.92 19.89 27.90
CA ASN A 399 24.35 18.50 28.01
C ASN A 399 25.57 18.13 27.16
N GLY A 400 26.16 19.07 26.42
CA GLY A 400 27.29 18.83 25.52
C GLY A 400 26.99 17.96 24.30
N THR A 401 25.70 17.68 24.02
CA THR A 401 25.25 16.89 22.84
C THR A 401 25.10 17.75 21.61
N ALA A 402 24.96 19.06 21.79
CA ALA A 402 24.95 20.05 20.70
C ALA A 402 26.06 21.07 20.93
N ARG A 403 26.69 21.52 19.84
CA ARG A 403 27.71 22.55 19.89
C ARG A 403 27.06 23.91 20.08
N GLY A 404 27.69 24.79 20.86
CA GLY A 404 27.28 26.16 21.11
C GLY A 404 28.07 26.74 22.29
N THR A 405 28.20 28.05 22.32
CA THR A 405 28.83 28.79 23.41
C THR A 405 27.80 29.11 24.50
N GLU A 406 28.27 29.57 25.66
CA GLU A 406 27.37 30.09 26.70
C GLU A 406 26.61 31.33 26.20
N GLU A 407 27.23 32.14 25.35
CA GLU A 407 26.62 33.31 24.75
C GLU A 407 25.50 32.90 23.77
N ASP A 408 25.71 31.85 22.95
CA ASP A 408 24.67 31.27 22.12
C ASP A 408 23.48 30.77 22.94
N ARG A 409 23.75 30.14 24.07
CA ARG A 409 22.72 29.66 25.00
C ARG A 409 21.87 30.80 25.56
N LEU A 410 22.50 31.91 25.93
CA LEU A 410 21.80 33.11 26.43
C LEU A 410 20.95 33.74 25.33
N ARG A 411 21.49 33.91 24.10
CA ARG A 411 20.74 34.43 22.94
C ARG A 411 19.51 33.54 22.62
N LEU A 412 19.67 32.21 22.71
CA LEU A 412 18.54 31.30 22.47
C LEU A 412 17.48 31.37 23.58
N ARG A 413 17.88 31.64 24.84
CA ARG A 413 16.94 31.85 25.97
C ARG A 413 16.16 33.14 25.81
N ASP A 414 16.83 34.26 25.49
CA ASP A 414 16.16 35.53 25.21
C ASP A 414 15.14 35.40 24.10
N LEU A 415 15.50 34.71 23.02
CA LEU A 415 14.56 34.39 21.93
C LEU A 415 13.39 33.51 22.39
N ALA A 416 13.64 32.54 23.27
CA ALA A 416 12.56 31.70 23.82
C ALA A 416 11.58 32.53 24.66
N ASP A 417 12.08 33.50 25.46
CA ASP A 417 11.23 34.40 26.24
C ASP A 417 10.37 35.29 25.35
N GLN A 418 10.93 35.81 24.25
CA GLN A 418 10.18 36.59 23.25
C GLN A 418 9.09 35.74 22.58
N VAL A 419 9.38 34.49 22.21
CA VAL A 419 8.40 33.59 21.62
C VAL A 419 7.33 33.18 22.64
N ALA A 420 7.68 33.02 23.91
CA ALA A 420 6.75 32.71 24.99
C ALA A 420 5.77 33.87 25.28
N ALA A 421 6.16 35.11 24.98
CA ALA A 421 5.30 36.28 25.10
C ALA A 421 4.14 36.29 24.07
N ILE A 422 4.23 35.49 23.01
CA ILE A 422 3.15 35.34 22.03
C ILE A 422 2.06 34.42 22.64
N ASP A 423 1.15 35.00 23.34
CA ASP A 423 0.00 34.30 23.91
C ASP A 423 -1.06 33.94 22.85
N THR A 424 -2.15 33.30 23.24
CA THR A 424 -3.22 32.92 22.32
C THR A 424 -3.90 34.12 21.66
N GLY A 425 -3.95 35.30 22.32
CA GLY A 425 -4.53 36.53 21.78
C GLY A 425 -3.62 37.21 20.75
N ALA A 426 -2.31 37.18 21.02
CA ALA A 426 -1.28 37.70 20.12
C ALA A 426 -1.04 36.80 18.91
N PHE A 427 -1.26 35.47 19.03
CA PHE A 427 -1.05 34.53 17.92
C PHE A 427 -2.12 34.68 16.84
N ARG A 428 -1.88 35.57 15.88
CA ARG A 428 -2.87 35.96 14.84
C ARG A 428 -3.33 34.83 13.97
N LYS A 429 -2.47 33.90 13.67
CA LYS A 429 -2.79 32.69 12.89
C LYS A 429 -3.88 31.86 13.58
N TYR A 430 -3.80 31.70 14.89
CA TYR A 430 -4.80 31.01 15.68
C TYR A 430 -6.09 31.79 15.79
N GLN A 431 -6.02 33.10 16.00
CA GLN A 431 -7.18 33.97 16.01
C GLN A 431 -7.94 33.97 14.69
N ASP A 432 -7.23 33.93 13.56
CA ASP A 432 -7.87 33.80 12.24
C ASP A 432 -8.52 32.41 12.05
N LEU A 433 -7.92 31.35 12.58
CA LEU A 433 -8.56 30.02 12.62
C LEU A 433 -9.89 30.07 13.38
N LEU A 434 -9.93 30.65 14.57
CA LEU A 434 -11.18 30.80 15.36
C LEU A 434 -12.22 31.65 14.63
N LYS A 435 -11.78 32.77 13.99
CA LYS A 435 -12.65 33.59 13.15
C LYS A 435 -13.19 32.81 11.97
N MET A 436 -12.36 32.04 11.30
CA MET A 436 -12.76 31.19 10.17
C MET A 436 -13.83 30.17 10.57
N LEU A 437 -13.69 29.51 11.72
CA LEU A 437 -14.69 28.57 12.22
C LEU A 437 -16.04 29.25 12.50
N ARG A 438 -16.01 30.48 13.02
CA ARG A 438 -17.21 31.31 13.23
C ARG A 438 -17.85 31.71 11.90
N ASP A 439 -17.07 32.17 10.93
CA ASP A 439 -17.53 32.56 9.59
C ASP A 439 -18.19 31.39 8.86
N LEU A 440 -17.66 30.17 9.04
CA LEU A 440 -18.24 28.93 8.54
C LEU A 440 -19.50 28.49 9.32
N ARG A 441 -19.90 29.22 10.37
CA ARG A 441 -20.98 28.86 11.30
C ARG A 441 -20.84 27.44 11.85
N TRP A 442 -19.60 27.01 12.02
CA TRP A 442 -19.31 25.67 12.54
C TRP A 442 -19.53 25.64 14.06
N THR A 443 -20.37 24.71 14.52
CA THR A 443 -20.77 24.62 15.94
C THR A 443 -20.30 23.33 16.61
N GLY A 444 -19.75 22.36 15.86
CA GLY A 444 -19.41 21.04 16.38
C GLY A 444 -20.60 20.16 16.76
N LYS A 445 -21.86 20.63 16.58
CA LYS A 445 -23.07 19.88 16.97
C LYS A 445 -23.54 18.88 15.91
N ALA A 446 -23.37 19.21 14.62
CA ALA A 446 -23.83 18.34 13.54
C ALA A 446 -22.88 17.15 13.34
N PRO A 447 -23.37 15.89 13.37
CA PRO A 447 -22.53 14.69 13.25
C PRO A 447 -21.71 14.62 11.98
N ARG A 448 -22.23 15.15 10.87
CA ARG A 448 -21.59 15.15 9.55
C ARG A 448 -20.81 16.44 9.23
N ASP A 449 -20.73 17.40 10.13
CA ASP A 449 -19.98 18.65 9.94
C ASP A 449 -18.64 18.56 10.67
N ARG A 450 -17.76 17.70 10.17
CA ARG A 450 -16.45 17.44 10.74
C ARG A 450 -15.39 18.25 10.02
N ILE A 451 -14.32 18.57 10.75
CA ILE A 451 -13.19 19.32 10.25
C ILE A 451 -11.92 18.52 10.48
N VAL A 452 -11.04 18.51 9.48
CA VAL A 452 -9.66 18.04 9.65
C VAL A 452 -8.70 19.23 9.54
N ILE A 453 -7.76 19.30 10.49
CA ILE A 453 -6.73 20.34 10.53
C ILE A 453 -5.37 19.67 10.39
N PHE A 454 -4.58 20.09 9.41
CA PHE A 454 -3.22 19.58 9.20
C PHE A 454 -2.17 20.57 9.65
N SER A 455 -1.17 20.07 10.37
CA SER A 455 0.04 20.79 10.73
C SER A 455 1.29 19.93 10.53
N GLU A 456 2.44 20.53 10.22
CA GLU A 456 3.71 19.80 10.05
C GLU A 456 4.34 19.40 11.39
N ARG A 457 4.04 20.13 12.47
CA ARG A 457 4.72 20.01 13.75
C ARG A 457 3.85 19.32 14.80
N ILE A 458 4.39 18.29 15.45
CA ILE A 458 3.69 17.56 16.51
C ILE A 458 3.31 18.48 17.68
N ALA A 459 4.24 19.38 18.09
CA ALA A 459 3.97 20.36 19.13
C ALA A 459 2.77 21.26 18.80
N THR A 460 2.64 21.68 17.52
CA THR A 460 1.48 22.44 17.05
C THR A 460 0.21 21.60 17.11
N VAL A 461 0.27 20.33 16.70
CA VAL A 461 -0.89 19.40 16.76
C VAL A 461 -1.39 19.26 18.19
N SER A 462 -0.49 19.06 19.15
CA SER A 462 -0.82 18.92 20.58
C SER A 462 -1.42 20.22 21.14
N TRP A 463 -0.75 21.33 20.87
CA TRP A 463 -1.19 22.65 21.33
C TRP A 463 -2.57 23.02 20.76
N LEU A 464 -2.80 22.80 19.46
CA LEU A 464 -4.10 23.05 18.83
C LEU A 464 -5.21 22.19 19.44
N ALA A 465 -4.94 20.92 19.77
CA ALA A 465 -5.95 20.03 20.35
C ALA A 465 -6.44 20.57 21.72
N GLU A 466 -5.50 20.96 22.57
CA GLU A 466 -5.80 21.51 23.89
C GLU A 466 -6.55 22.84 23.79
N ARG A 467 -6.09 23.76 22.94
CA ARG A 467 -6.67 25.09 22.82
C ARG A 467 -8.04 25.08 22.13
N LEU A 468 -8.21 24.33 21.03
CA LEU A 468 -9.51 24.26 20.37
C LEU A 468 -10.57 23.59 21.24
N GLN A 469 -10.19 22.62 22.06
CA GLN A 469 -11.14 22.01 23.01
C GLN A 469 -11.62 23.04 24.04
N ALA A 470 -10.71 23.85 24.59
CA ALA A 470 -11.04 24.87 25.59
C ALA A 470 -11.79 26.08 24.98
N ASP A 471 -11.26 26.67 23.89
CA ASP A 471 -11.74 27.95 23.36
C ASP A 471 -13.05 27.80 22.54
N LEU A 472 -13.40 26.59 22.13
CA LEU A 472 -14.68 26.27 21.44
C LEU A 472 -15.69 25.59 22.37
N ASP A 473 -15.39 25.43 23.65
CA ASP A 473 -16.24 24.76 24.66
C ASP A 473 -16.72 23.37 24.17
N LEU A 474 -15.77 22.58 23.65
CA LEU A 474 -16.04 21.25 23.11
C LEU A 474 -15.94 20.21 24.22
N ALA A 475 -16.89 19.28 24.24
CA ALA A 475 -16.90 18.18 25.20
C ALA A 475 -15.68 17.26 25.01
N GLU A 476 -15.29 16.55 26.05
CA GLU A 476 -14.24 15.54 25.98
C GLU A 476 -14.54 14.51 24.87
N GLY A 477 -13.50 14.19 24.10
CA GLY A 477 -13.60 13.28 22.95
C GLY A 477 -14.13 13.90 21.64
N GLN A 478 -14.50 15.20 21.61
CA GLN A 478 -14.87 15.88 20.37
C GLN A 478 -13.66 16.36 19.55
N VAL A 479 -12.52 16.53 20.18
CA VAL A 479 -11.24 16.82 19.53
C VAL A 479 -10.35 15.58 19.62
N ALA A 480 -9.86 15.13 18.50
CA ALA A 480 -8.91 14.03 18.45
C ALA A 480 -7.62 14.46 17.70
N ARG A 481 -6.51 13.87 18.09
CA ARG A 481 -5.22 14.12 17.46
C ARG A 481 -4.59 12.84 16.94
N VAL A 482 -3.82 12.96 15.88
CA VAL A 482 -3.09 11.86 15.24
C VAL A 482 -1.68 12.35 14.90
N ASP A 483 -0.69 11.87 15.66
CA ASP A 483 0.67 12.39 15.61
C ASP A 483 1.61 11.53 14.76
N GLY A 484 1.39 10.20 14.73
CA GLY A 484 2.32 9.21 14.15
C GLY A 484 3.58 9.02 15.01
N GLY A 485 4.23 7.87 14.93
CA GLY A 485 5.55 7.73 15.52
C GLY A 485 5.93 6.38 16.13
N SER A 486 5.04 5.64 16.78
CA SER A 486 5.32 4.30 17.31
C SER A 486 4.35 3.24 16.78
N VAL A 487 4.65 1.96 16.99
CA VAL A 487 3.75 0.86 16.55
C VAL A 487 2.43 0.90 17.31
N GLU A 488 2.48 1.24 18.59
CA GLU A 488 1.29 1.40 19.44
C GLU A 488 0.50 2.66 19.03
N ALA A 489 1.20 3.73 18.63
CA ALA A 489 0.59 4.93 18.06
C ALA A 489 -0.11 4.62 16.71
N ASP A 490 0.41 3.71 15.89
CA ASP A 490 -0.20 3.34 14.63
C ASP A 490 -1.57 2.65 14.83
N VAL A 491 -1.71 1.79 15.86
CA VAL A 491 -3.00 1.15 16.20
C VAL A 491 -4.01 2.17 16.70
N ARG A 492 -3.61 3.01 17.65
CA ARG A 492 -4.46 4.10 18.17
C ARG A 492 -4.85 5.08 17.07
N THR A 493 -3.91 5.42 16.20
CA THR A 493 -4.17 6.26 15.02
C THR A 493 -5.28 5.68 14.17
N GLN A 494 -5.23 4.37 13.88
CA GLN A 494 -6.25 3.72 13.06
C GLN A 494 -7.61 3.68 13.79
N GLU A 495 -7.63 3.43 15.09
CA GLU A 495 -8.86 3.47 15.90
C GLU A 495 -9.52 4.85 15.86
N VAL A 496 -8.73 5.92 16.02
CA VAL A 496 -9.21 7.31 15.94
C VAL A 496 -9.77 7.62 14.55
N ILE A 497 -9.09 7.17 13.49
CA ILE A 497 -9.52 7.38 12.10
C ILE A 497 -10.81 6.62 11.83
N ASP A 498 -10.89 5.37 12.22
CA ASP A 498 -12.09 4.54 12.06
C ASP A 498 -13.25 5.12 12.85
N ALA A 499 -13.01 5.60 14.08
CA ALA A 499 -14.00 6.33 14.85
C ALA A 499 -14.41 7.64 14.17
N PHE A 500 -13.47 8.44 13.66
CA PHE A 500 -13.77 9.67 12.94
C PHE A 500 -14.60 9.42 11.66
N GLY A 501 -14.48 8.26 11.03
CA GLY A 501 -15.28 7.83 9.89
C GLY A 501 -16.71 7.39 10.23
N GLN A 502 -17.03 7.11 11.50
CA GLN A 502 -18.36 6.62 11.92
C GLN A 502 -19.31 7.78 12.28
N GLU A 503 -20.54 7.74 11.79
CA GLU A 503 -21.53 8.81 12.02
C GLU A 503 -21.82 9.04 13.51
N LYS A 504 -21.90 7.98 14.31
CA LYS A 504 -22.17 8.02 15.75
C LYS A 504 -21.00 8.50 16.60
N SER A 505 -19.81 8.68 16.04
CA SER A 505 -18.64 9.11 16.79
C SER A 505 -18.82 10.52 17.36
N PRO A 506 -18.32 10.79 18.57
CA PRO A 506 -18.32 12.14 19.14
C PRO A 506 -17.31 13.07 18.44
N ILE A 507 -16.29 12.56 17.78
CA ILE A 507 -15.20 13.36 17.21
C ILE A 507 -15.72 14.33 16.15
N ARG A 508 -15.42 15.62 16.31
CA ARG A 508 -15.82 16.71 15.42
C ARG A 508 -14.64 17.41 14.76
N ILE A 509 -13.51 17.47 15.46
CA ILE A 509 -12.24 17.99 14.94
C ILE A 509 -11.20 16.87 15.01
N LEU A 510 -10.55 16.63 13.89
CA LEU A 510 -9.36 15.78 13.82
C LEU A 510 -8.14 16.64 13.47
N ILE A 511 -7.13 16.63 14.33
CA ILE A 511 -5.88 17.34 14.09
C ILE A 511 -4.80 16.30 13.77
N ALA A 512 -4.18 16.45 12.62
CA ALA A 512 -3.26 15.43 12.11
C ALA A 512 -1.90 16.04 11.70
N SER A 513 -0.83 15.33 12.01
CA SER A 513 0.49 15.62 11.48
C SER A 513 0.65 15.07 10.06
N ASP A 514 1.65 15.57 9.31
CA ASP A 514 1.96 15.04 7.97
C ASP A 514 2.33 13.55 8.00
N MET A 515 3.05 13.11 9.02
CA MET A 515 3.43 11.69 9.16
C MET A 515 2.22 10.79 9.34
N ALA A 516 1.20 11.26 10.04
CA ALA A 516 -0.02 10.53 10.26
C ALA A 516 -1.03 10.73 9.12
N SER A 517 -0.85 11.75 8.27
CA SER A 517 -1.76 12.06 7.17
C SER A 517 -1.69 11.04 6.02
N GLU A 518 -0.59 10.34 5.86
CA GLU A 518 -0.46 9.28 4.86
C GLU A 518 -1.44 8.15 5.18
N GLY A 519 -2.28 7.77 4.22
CA GLY A 519 -3.22 6.67 4.38
C GLY A 519 -4.61 7.02 4.93
N LEU A 520 -4.90 8.24 5.36
CA LEU A 520 -6.20 8.60 5.90
C LEU A 520 -7.30 8.65 4.83
N ASN A 521 -8.43 7.99 5.09
CA ASN A 521 -9.65 8.09 4.31
C ASN A 521 -10.71 8.87 5.11
N LEU A 522 -10.79 10.19 4.89
CA LEU A 522 -11.63 11.09 5.69
C LEU A 522 -12.89 11.55 4.98
N HIS A 523 -13.04 11.25 3.69
CA HIS A 523 -14.05 11.81 2.79
C HIS A 523 -15.51 11.44 3.15
N PHE A 524 -15.75 10.35 3.91
CA PHE A 524 -17.12 9.92 4.21
C PHE A 524 -17.88 10.87 5.13
N GLN A 525 -17.21 11.48 6.11
CA GLN A 525 -17.84 12.34 7.11
C GLN A 525 -17.24 13.73 7.18
N CYS A 526 -16.15 13.99 6.43
CA CYS A 526 -15.43 15.26 6.45
C CYS A 526 -15.31 15.84 5.05
N HIS A 527 -15.77 17.06 4.87
CA HIS A 527 -15.68 17.82 3.62
C HIS A 527 -14.91 19.14 3.76
N ARG A 528 -14.43 19.45 4.98
CA ARG A 528 -13.67 20.66 5.30
C ARG A 528 -12.28 20.30 5.79
N LEU A 529 -11.29 20.82 5.10
CA LEU A 529 -9.88 20.63 5.42
C LEU A 529 -9.22 21.99 5.63
N ILE A 530 -8.50 22.12 6.73
CA ILE A 530 -7.75 23.33 7.07
C ILE A 530 -6.27 23.00 7.07
N HIS A 531 -5.51 23.70 6.24
CA HIS A 531 -4.06 23.72 6.32
C HIS A 531 -3.66 24.77 7.34
N PHE A 532 -3.41 24.38 8.58
CA PHE A 532 -2.88 25.30 9.57
C PHE A 532 -1.46 25.72 9.16
N ASP A 533 -0.64 24.77 8.69
CA ASP A 533 0.62 25.05 8.02
C ASP A 533 0.51 24.67 6.55
N LEU A 534 0.95 25.56 5.66
CA LEU A 534 1.13 25.23 4.26
C LEU A 534 2.40 24.38 4.13
N PRO A 535 2.30 23.16 3.60
CA PRO A 535 3.49 22.34 3.41
C PRO A 535 4.39 22.93 2.33
N TRP A 536 5.69 22.85 2.54
CA TRP A 536 6.70 23.34 1.57
C TRP A 536 6.72 22.52 0.28
N SER A 537 6.12 21.35 0.28
CA SER A 537 6.01 20.47 -0.88
C SER A 537 4.60 20.51 -1.45
N LEU A 538 4.49 20.84 -2.73
CA LEU A 538 3.21 20.77 -3.46
C LEU A 538 2.62 19.36 -3.42
N LEU A 539 3.46 18.34 -3.44
CA LEU A 539 3.05 16.94 -3.30
C LEU A 539 2.31 16.69 -1.99
N ARG A 540 2.88 17.14 -0.85
CA ARG A 540 2.22 17.01 0.46
C ARG A 540 0.90 17.77 0.51
N PHE A 541 0.87 18.95 -0.11
CA PHE A 541 -0.36 19.72 -0.22
C PHE A 541 -1.45 18.94 -0.98
N GLN A 542 -1.10 18.32 -2.10
CA GLN A 542 -2.01 17.48 -2.87
C GLN A 542 -2.41 16.21 -2.11
N GLN A 543 -1.47 15.58 -1.42
CA GLN A 543 -1.74 14.41 -0.58
C GLN A 543 -2.72 14.73 0.54
N ARG A 544 -2.55 15.86 1.27
CA ARG A 544 -3.51 16.31 2.30
C ARG A 544 -4.89 16.55 1.70
N ASN A 545 -4.99 17.28 0.60
CA ASN A 545 -6.25 17.54 -0.09
C ASN A 545 -6.93 16.23 -0.53
N GLY A 546 -6.17 15.28 -1.03
CA GLY A 546 -6.66 13.97 -1.45
C GLY A 546 -7.27 13.12 -0.31
N ARG A 547 -7.17 13.56 0.96
CA ARG A 547 -7.80 12.86 2.10
C ARG A 547 -9.31 13.10 2.19
N ILE A 548 -9.78 14.26 1.75
CA ILE A 548 -11.21 14.58 1.64
C ILE A 548 -11.68 14.64 0.19
N ASP A 549 -10.75 14.81 -0.74
CA ASP A 549 -10.99 14.93 -2.17
C ASP A 549 -10.91 13.54 -2.82
N ARG A 550 -11.95 12.72 -2.62
CA ARG A 550 -12.05 11.36 -3.15
C ARG A 550 -13.43 11.11 -3.72
N TYR A 551 -13.52 10.08 -4.56
CA TYR A 551 -14.78 9.51 -5.00
C TYR A 551 -15.66 9.11 -3.80
N GLY A 552 -16.98 9.31 -3.90
CA GLY A 552 -17.92 9.07 -2.80
C GLY A 552 -18.15 10.24 -1.85
N GLN A 553 -17.49 11.40 -2.07
CA GLN A 553 -17.79 12.63 -1.33
C GLN A 553 -19.00 13.35 -1.97
N ASP A 554 -20.10 13.45 -1.22
CA ASP A 554 -21.38 14.01 -1.66
C ASP A 554 -21.53 15.54 -1.41
N ARG A 555 -20.57 16.17 -0.73
CA ARG A 555 -20.62 17.58 -0.32
C ARG A 555 -19.56 18.43 -0.99
N PRO A 556 -19.86 19.73 -1.21
CA PRO A 556 -18.86 20.70 -1.64
C PRO A 556 -17.68 20.74 -0.69
N ARG A 557 -16.48 20.64 -1.23
CA ARG A 557 -15.24 20.56 -0.45
C ARG A 557 -14.63 21.92 -0.27
N SER A 558 -14.29 22.26 0.97
CA SER A 558 -13.56 23.49 1.29
C SER A 558 -12.18 23.13 1.81
N CYS A 559 -11.16 23.55 1.06
CA CYS A 559 -9.76 23.52 1.48
C CYS A 559 -9.35 24.93 1.85
N LEU A 560 -9.08 25.17 3.13
CA LEU A 560 -8.78 26.46 3.69
C LEU A 560 -7.30 26.52 4.08
N GLY A 561 -6.59 27.56 3.63
CA GLY A 561 -5.20 27.79 4.00
C GLY A 561 -5.11 29.00 4.92
N VAL A 562 -4.49 28.83 6.09
CA VAL A 562 -4.19 29.91 7.03
C VAL A 562 -2.75 30.35 6.78
N GLY A 563 -2.54 31.48 6.11
CA GLY A 563 -1.21 32.01 5.78
C GLY A 563 -1.05 33.44 6.24
N GLY A 564 0.03 33.74 6.98
CA GLY A 564 0.40 35.10 7.32
C GLY A 564 0.91 35.87 6.09
N ASN A 565 0.66 37.20 6.03
CA ASN A 565 1.26 38.08 5.07
C ASN A 565 2.72 38.36 5.49
N LEU A 566 3.63 37.50 5.09
CA LEU A 566 5.03 37.90 5.02
C LEU A 566 5.16 38.73 3.76
N LYS A 567 5.15 40.04 3.90
CA LYS A 567 5.83 40.89 2.95
C LYS A 567 7.29 40.49 3.06
N ALA A 568 7.81 39.92 1.97
CA ALA A 568 9.20 39.53 1.86
C ALA A 568 10.08 40.67 2.41
N ALA A 569 10.83 40.37 3.48
CA ALA A 569 12.05 41.10 3.76
C ALA A 569 13.15 40.53 2.88
#